data_4ee42eaf31922fa991a4658caec0fffa
#
_entry.id   4ee42eaf31922fa991a4658caec0fffa
#
_cell.length_a   1.000
_cell.length_b   1.000
_cell.length_c   1.000
_cell.angle_alpha   90.00
_cell.angle_beta   90.00
_cell.angle_gamma   90.00
#
_symmetry.space_group_name_H-M   'P 1'
#
loop_
_entity.id
_entity.type
_entity.pdbx_description
1 polymer ?
#
loop_
_entity_poly.entity_id
_entity_poly.type
_entity_poly.pdbx_seq_one_letter_code
_entity_poly.pdbx_strand_id
1 'polypeptide(L)'
;MKLIEVFHNKCVGCRLCEMVCSLVHEGECSTSKSRISIFRDEEFGNNLVSVCMQCEEAHCLESCAFDAISRDTKTGAVLIDTKICNGCEACLVVCPVSGVFFNREKEKAFKCDLCGGDPECVKICSRSALTLKETNFTSPDRKTFMTETSKLLAGTKI
;
A
#
# COMPACT_ATOMS: atom_id res chain seq x y z
N MET A 1 12.66 4.02 10.32
CA MET A 1 11.45 4.25 9.51
C MET A 1 10.53 3.05 9.63
N LYS A 2 9.21 3.25 9.70
CA LYS A 2 8.24 2.16 9.83
C LYS A 2 7.66 1.80 8.47
N LEU A 3 7.40 0.52 8.21
CA LEU A 3 6.68 0.02 7.03
C LEU A 3 5.82 -1.19 7.39
N ILE A 4 4.85 -1.51 6.54
CA ILE A 4 4.09 -2.76 6.64
C ILE A 4 4.80 -3.81 5.79
N GLU A 5 5.37 -4.81 6.47
CA GLU A 5 5.94 -5.99 5.81
C GLU A 5 4.83 -6.99 5.50
N VAL A 6 4.85 -7.53 4.30
CA VAL A 6 3.80 -8.44 3.79
C VAL A 6 4.36 -9.84 3.57
N PHE A 7 3.70 -10.84 4.15
CA PHE A 7 3.96 -12.26 3.92
C PHE A 7 2.83 -12.85 3.08
N HIS A 8 2.96 -12.80 1.77
CA HIS A 8 1.93 -13.24 0.82
C HIS A 8 1.51 -14.71 1.03
N ASN A 9 2.46 -15.57 1.37
CA ASN A 9 2.22 -17.00 1.63
C ASN A 9 1.37 -17.28 2.90
N LYS A 10 1.23 -16.30 3.78
CA LYS A 10 0.37 -16.39 4.97
C LYS A 10 -1.03 -15.80 4.72
N CYS A 11 -1.18 -15.02 3.65
CA CYS A 11 -2.43 -14.34 3.34
C CYS A 11 -3.46 -15.33 2.80
N VAL A 12 -4.63 -15.37 3.43
CA VAL A 12 -5.77 -16.22 3.02
C VAL A 12 -6.84 -15.44 2.25
N GLY A 13 -6.60 -14.18 1.90
CA GLY A 13 -7.52 -13.36 1.12
C GLY A 13 -8.81 -12.99 1.85
N CYS A 14 -8.84 -12.97 3.19
CA CYS A 14 -10.06 -12.69 3.97
C CYS A 14 -10.53 -11.23 3.89
N ARG A 15 -9.70 -10.30 3.38
CA ARG A 15 -9.98 -8.86 3.17
C ARG A 15 -10.31 -8.05 4.44
N LEU A 16 -10.16 -8.59 5.64
CA LEU A 16 -10.39 -7.85 6.87
C LEU A 16 -9.51 -6.60 6.98
N CYS A 17 -8.27 -6.66 6.47
CA CYS A 17 -7.37 -5.52 6.43
C CYS A 17 -7.89 -4.39 5.54
N GLU A 18 -8.56 -4.69 4.41
CA GLU A 18 -9.20 -3.71 3.55
C GLU A 18 -10.40 -3.06 4.27
N MET A 19 -11.24 -3.88 4.91
CA MET A 19 -12.43 -3.40 5.63
C MET A 19 -12.06 -2.48 6.79
N VAL A 20 -11.12 -2.88 7.65
CA VAL A 20 -10.73 -2.04 8.79
C VAL A 20 -10.01 -0.78 8.32
N CYS A 21 -9.20 -0.85 7.26
CA CYS A 21 -8.50 0.31 6.72
C CYS A 21 -9.49 1.37 6.23
N SER A 22 -10.50 0.98 5.44
CA SER A 22 -11.52 1.91 4.96
C SER A 22 -12.41 2.42 6.09
N LEU A 23 -12.75 1.58 7.06
CA LEU A 23 -13.55 1.99 8.22
C LEU A 23 -12.86 3.09 9.03
N VAL A 24 -11.57 2.94 9.30
CA VAL A 24 -10.79 3.91 10.09
C VAL A 24 -10.62 5.25 9.36
N HIS A 25 -10.44 5.21 8.03
CA HIS A 25 -10.10 6.42 7.27
C HIS A 25 -11.31 7.12 6.63
N GLU A 26 -12.37 6.37 6.33
CA GLU A 26 -13.52 6.88 5.57
C GLU A 26 -14.85 6.68 6.34
N GLY A 27 -14.82 5.96 7.49
CA GLY A 27 -16.02 5.69 8.29
C GLY A 27 -16.94 4.61 7.72
N GLU A 28 -16.53 3.91 6.68
CA GLU A 28 -17.31 2.85 6.03
C GLU A 28 -16.45 1.67 5.59
N CYS A 29 -17.03 0.49 5.50
CA CYS A 29 -16.38 -0.71 4.99
C CYS A 29 -16.46 -0.76 3.46
N SER A 30 -15.36 -0.45 2.78
CA SER A 30 -15.29 -0.43 1.31
C SER A 30 -13.89 -0.80 0.83
N THR A 31 -13.78 -1.79 -0.05
CA THR A 31 -12.49 -2.19 -0.64
C THR A 31 -11.91 -1.10 -1.54
N SER A 32 -12.77 -0.33 -2.22
CA SER A 32 -12.34 0.76 -3.12
C SER A 32 -11.79 1.98 -2.39
N LYS A 33 -12.07 2.13 -1.09
CA LYS A 33 -11.61 3.23 -0.23
C LYS A 33 -10.50 2.80 0.73
N SER A 34 -10.04 1.57 0.61
CA SER A 34 -8.95 1.02 1.41
C SER A 34 -7.58 1.44 0.88
N ARG A 35 -6.64 1.70 1.79
CA ARG A 35 -5.22 2.03 1.51
C ARG A 35 -4.31 0.78 1.44
N ILE A 36 -4.91 -0.39 1.45
CA ILE A 36 -4.33 -1.70 1.22
C ILE A 36 -5.29 -2.48 0.33
N SER A 37 -4.79 -3.26 -0.62
CA SER A 37 -5.62 -4.03 -1.55
C SER A 37 -5.14 -5.46 -1.65
N ILE A 38 -6.09 -6.40 -1.79
CA ILE A 38 -5.81 -7.82 -2.01
C ILE A 38 -6.33 -8.21 -3.38
N PHE A 39 -5.40 -8.64 -4.24
CA PHE A 39 -5.69 -9.29 -5.50
C PHE A 39 -5.69 -10.79 -5.27
N ARG A 40 -6.84 -11.42 -5.43
CA ARG A 40 -6.99 -12.86 -5.31
C ARG A 40 -6.96 -13.49 -6.68
N ASP A 41 -6.02 -14.41 -6.85
CA ASP A 41 -6.01 -15.31 -7.98
C ASP A 41 -6.80 -16.57 -7.58
N GLU A 42 -8.00 -16.69 -8.11
CA GLU A 42 -8.91 -17.79 -7.76
C GLU A 42 -8.46 -19.12 -8.35
N GLU A 43 -7.75 -19.08 -9.49
CA GLU A 43 -7.30 -20.30 -10.20
C GLU A 43 -6.16 -20.98 -9.43
N PHE A 44 -5.23 -20.21 -8.89
CA PHE A 44 -4.03 -20.73 -8.19
C PHE A 44 -4.09 -20.54 -6.67
N GLY A 45 -5.14 -19.92 -6.14
CA GLY A 45 -5.33 -19.70 -4.71
C GLY A 45 -4.34 -18.71 -4.09
N ASN A 46 -3.60 -17.97 -4.92
CA ASN A 46 -2.63 -16.98 -4.46
C ASN A 46 -3.30 -15.66 -4.11
N ASN A 47 -2.78 -14.99 -3.08
CA ASN A 47 -3.24 -13.67 -2.68
C ASN A 47 -2.08 -12.68 -2.72
N LEU A 48 -2.16 -11.70 -3.61
CA LEU A 48 -1.20 -10.61 -3.68
C LEU A 48 -1.73 -9.41 -2.88
N VAL A 49 -0.99 -9.00 -1.88
CA VAL A 49 -1.33 -7.83 -1.06
C VAL A 49 -0.53 -6.63 -1.57
N SER A 50 -1.21 -5.58 -1.95
CA SER A 50 -0.62 -4.30 -2.34
C SER A 50 -0.84 -3.28 -1.24
N VAL A 51 0.24 -2.70 -0.73
CA VAL A 51 0.26 -1.63 0.26
C VAL A 51 1.50 -0.76 0.06
N CYS A 52 1.43 0.50 0.47
CA CYS A 52 2.60 1.38 0.38
C CYS A 52 3.75 0.88 1.25
N MET A 53 4.92 0.71 0.65
CA MET A 53 6.14 0.26 1.34
C MET A 53 6.95 1.41 1.97
N GLN A 54 6.44 2.64 1.94
CA GLN A 54 7.10 3.82 2.53
C GLN A 54 8.55 3.99 2.06
N CYS A 55 8.78 3.86 0.74
CA CYS A 55 10.12 3.86 0.12
C CYS A 55 10.99 5.02 0.60
N GLU A 56 12.30 4.78 0.79
CA GLU A 56 13.28 5.82 1.11
C GLU A 56 13.41 6.79 -0.07
N GLU A 57 13.63 6.25 -1.28
CA GLU A 57 13.51 6.97 -2.54
C GLU A 57 12.07 6.86 -3.03
N ALA A 58 11.25 7.82 -2.64
CA ALA A 58 9.83 7.80 -2.92
C ALA A 58 9.53 8.40 -4.30
N HIS A 59 9.58 7.61 -5.37
CA HIS A 59 9.28 8.06 -6.73
C HIS A 59 7.95 8.81 -6.86
N CYS A 60 6.95 8.45 -6.05
CA CYS A 60 5.68 9.18 -6.00
C CYS A 60 5.85 10.61 -5.48
N LEU A 61 6.78 10.86 -4.56
CA LEU A 61 7.09 12.19 -4.05
C LEU A 61 7.79 13.01 -5.14
N GLU A 62 8.80 12.43 -5.80
CA GLU A 62 9.56 13.09 -6.88
C GLU A 62 8.69 13.41 -8.10
N SER A 63 7.68 12.59 -8.37
CA SER A 63 6.77 12.76 -9.50
C SER A 63 5.66 13.79 -9.27
N CYS A 64 5.52 14.31 -8.05
CA CYS A 64 4.43 15.21 -7.71
C CYS A 64 4.76 16.67 -8.06
N ALA A 65 4.28 17.14 -9.21
CA ALA A 65 4.48 18.53 -9.66
C ALA A 65 3.77 19.59 -8.80
N PHE A 66 2.91 19.16 -7.85
CA PHE A 66 2.10 20.05 -7.01
C PHE A 66 2.56 20.03 -5.55
N ASP A 67 3.67 19.37 -5.23
CA ASP A 67 4.19 19.21 -3.86
C ASP A 67 3.15 18.68 -2.85
N ALA A 68 2.15 17.94 -3.36
CA ALA A 68 1.11 17.34 -2.53
C ALA A 68 1.59 16.11 -1.75
N ILE A 69 2.80 15.63 -1.99
CA ILE A 69 3.36 14.45 -1.34
C ILE A 69 4.56 14.87 -0.50
N SER A 70 4.56 14.47 0.75
CA SER A 70 5.63 14.81 1.68
C SER A 70 5.92 13.64 2.63
N ARG A 71 7.06 13.70 3.31
CA ARG A 71 7.42 12.73 4.35
C ARG A 71 7.13 13.30 5.73
N ASP A 72 6.34 12.58 6.50
CA ASP A 72 6.08 12.92 7.90
C ASP A 72 7.35 12.74 8.75
N THR A 73 7.73 13.75 9.49
CA THR A 73 8.95 13.76 10.31
C THR A 73 8.86 12.88 11.55
N LYS A 74 7.65 12.55 12.02
CA LYS A 74 7.43 11.74 13.22
C LYS A 74 7.43 10.24 12.93
N THR A 75 6.72 9.84 11.89
CA THR A 75 6.55 8.43 11.54
C THR A 75 7.48 7.98 10.42
N GLY A 76 8.03 8.92 9.65
CA GLY A 76 8.76 8.66 8.41
C GLY A 76 7.84 8.27 7.24
N ALA A 77 6.53 8.27 7.44
CA ALA A 77 5.56 7.89 6.40
C ALA A 77 5.53 8.93 5.27
N VAL A 78 5.45 8.45 4.04
CA VAL A 78 5.18 9.29 2.87
C VAL A 78 3.68 9.50 2.76
N LEU A 79 3.22 10.73 2.86
CA LEU A 79 1.81 11.12 2.92
C LEU A 79 1.39 11.90 1.69
N ILE A 80 0.10 11.86 1.34
CA ILE A 80 -0.51 12.70 0.32
C ILE A 80 -1.46 13.69 1.01
N ASP A 81 -1.21 14.98 0.81
CA ASP A 81 -2.17 16.03 1.21
C ASP A 81 -3.27 16.12 0.15
N THR A 82 -4.45 15.65 0.50
CA THR A 82 -5.61 15.67 -0.39
C THR A 82 -6.15 17.06 -0.69
N LYS A 83 -5.77 18.09 0.09
CA LYS A 83 -6.15 19.48 -0.19
C LYS A 83 -5.33 20.06 -1.34
N ILE A 84 -4.05 19.68 -1.44
CA ILE A 84 -3.11 20.13 -2.48
C ILE A 84 -3.22 19.24 -3.73
N CYS A 85 -3.45 17.94 -3.57
CA CYS A 85 -3.54 16.97 -4.65
C CYS A 85 -4.61 17.40 -5.68
N ASN A 86 -4.25 17.43 -6.96
CA ASN A 86 -5.17 17.77 -8.07
C ASN A 86 -5.70 16.55 -8.85
N GLY A 87 -5.31 15.33 -8.45
CA GLY A 87 -5.80 14.11 -9.09
C GLY A 87 -5.12 13.73 -10.42
N CYS A 88 -3.93 14.22 -10.71
CA CYS A 88 -3.22 13.94 -11.98
C CYS A 88 -2.74 12.49 -12.15
N GLU A 89 -2.84 11.65 -11.13
CA GLU A 89 -2.48 10.22 -11.11
C GLU A 89 -1.00 9.89 -11.40
N ALA A 90 -0.11 10.86 -11.58
CA ALA A 90 1.31 10.61 -11.86
C ALA A 90 1.96 9.68 -10.81
N CYS A 91 1.63 9.87 -9.53
CA CYS A 91 2.14 9.04 -8.43
C CYS A 91 1.68 7.57 -8.48
N LEU A 92 0.53 7.27 -9.11
CA LEU A 92 0.06 5.90 -9.30
C LEU A 92 0.93 5.18 -10.35
N VAL A 93 1.21 5.89 -11.47
CA VAL A 93 1.97 5.33 -12.59
C VAL A 93 3.40 4.97 -12.18
N VAL A 94 4.05 5.81 -11.37
CA VAL A 94 5.44 5.60 -10.97
C VAL A 94 5.60 4.66 -9.79
N CYS A 95 4.52 4.28 -9.09
CA CYS A 95 4.60 3.43 -7.91
C CYS A 95 4.97 1.98 -8.29
N PRO A 96 6.15 1.47 -7.87
CA PRO A 96 6.59 0.14 -8.27
C PRO A 96 5.77 -1.00 -7.64
N VAL A 97 5.08 -0.71 -6.54
CA VAL A 97 4.33 -1.70 -5.74
C VAL A 97 2.81 -1.48 -5.81
N SER A 98 2.35 -0.58 -6.69
CA SER A 98 0.93 -0.19 -6.79
C SER A 98 0.29 0.19 -5.44
N GLY A 99 1.10 0.76 -4.52
CA GLY A 99 0.68 1.13 -3.17
C GLY A 99 0.08 2.54 -3.06
N VAL A 100 -0.20 3.19 -4.20
CA VAL A 100 -0.96 4.44 -4.30
C VAL A 100 -2.28 4.12 -4.98
N PHE A 101 -3.37 4.61 -4.41
CA PHE A 101 -4.74 4.37 -4.87
C PHE A 101 -5.40 5.67 -5.30
N PHE A 102 -6.51 5.59 -6.02
CA PHE A 102 -7.26 6.75 -6.49
C PHE A 102 -8.73 6.68 -6.06
N ASN A 103 -9.19 7.72 -5.40
CA ASN A 103 -10.60 7.88 -5.06
C ASN A 103 -11.30 8.64 -6.19
N ARG A 104 -12.15 7.95 -6.96
CA ARG A 104 -12.85 8.51 -8.11
C ARG A 104 -13.92 9.53 -7.73
N GLU A 105 -14.54 9.39 -6.55
CA GLU A 105 -15.57 10.30 -6.05
C GLU A 105 -14.97 11.66 -5.65
N LYS A 106 -13.79 11.62 -5.00
CA LYS A 106 -13.05 12.80 -4.54
C LYS A 106 -12.06 13.32 -5.59
N GLU A 107 -11.81 12.56 -6.66
CA GLU A 107 -10.77 12.81 -7.68
C GLU A 107 -9.38 13.06 -7.06
N LYS A 108 -9.01 12.25 -6.07
CA LYS A 108 -7.77 12.39 -5.30
C LYS A 108 -7.03 11.07 -5.18
N ALA A 109 -5.70 11.16 -5.23
CA ALA A 109 -4.84 10.06 -4.86
C ALA A 109 -4.78 9.91 -3.33
N PHE A 110 -4.65 8.68 -2.86
CA PHE A 110 -4.45 8.36 -1.45
C PHE A 110 -3.57 7.11 -1.29
N LYS A 111 -3.00 6.92 -0.13
CA LYS A 111 -2.09 5.80 0.16
C LYS A 111 -2.01 5.53 1.65
N CYS A 112 -1.38 4.43 2.05
CA CYS A 112 -1.15 4.09 3.45
C CYS A 112 -0.33 5.17 4.17
N ASP A 113 -0.83 5.60 5.34
CA ASP A 113 -0.22 6.57 6.26
C ASP A 113 0.26 5.92 7.56
N LEU A 114 0.29 4.57 7.59
CA LEU A 114 0.60 3.76 8.78
C LEU A 114 -0.34 4.01 9.97
N CYS A 115 -1.51 4.59 9.76
CA CYS A 115 -2.44 5.02 10.82
C CYS A 115 -1.72 5.80 11.94
N GLY A 116 -0.83 6.74 11.56
CA GLY A 116 -0.02 7.49 12.52
C GLY A 116 1.05 6.68 13.27
N GLY A 117 1.36 5.47 12.83
CA GLY A 117 2.38 4.58 13.40
C GLY A 117 1.83 3.35 14.14
N ASP A 118 0.51 3.17 14.16
CA ASP A 118 -0.18 2.05 14.83
C ASP A 118 -1.24 1.41 13.90
N PRO A 119 -0.82 0.66 12.86
CA PRO A 119 -1.68 0.21 11.76
C PRO A 119 -2.71 -0.83 12.16
N GLU A 120 -4.00 -0.52 12.00
CA GLU A 120 -5.12 -1.39 12.35
C GLU A 120 -5.18 -2.66 11.49
N CYS A 121 -4.75 -2.59 10.23
CA CYS A 121 -4.69 -3.76 9.35
C CYS A 121 -3.71 -4.83 9.86
N VAL A 122 -2.64 -4.43 10.54
CA VAL A 122 -1.70 -5.37 11.19
C VAL A 122 -2.35 -6.02 12.40
N LYS A 123 -3.04 -5.25 13.24
CA LYS A 123 -3.70 -5.75 14.47
C LYS A 123 -4.78 -6.77 14.15
N ILE A 124 -5.58 -6.54 13.11
CA ILE A 124 -6.70 -7.43 12.75
C ILE A 124 -6.25 -8.68 12.01
N CYS A 125 -5.00 -8.74 11.51
CA CYS A 125 -4.52 -9.86 10.70
C CYS A 125 -4.26 -11.11 11.55
N SER A 126 -5.26 -11.97 11.71
CA SER A 126 -5.17 -13.21 12.49
C SER A 126 -4.12 -14.21 11.96
N ARG A 127 -3.71 -14.06 10.69
CA ARG A 127 -2.70 -14.93 10.06
C ARG A 127 -1.29 -14.37 10.16
N SER A 128 -1.11 -13.18 10.76
CA SER A 128 0.18 -12.48 10.81
C SER A 128 0.83 -12.36 9.43
N ALA A 129 -0.01 -12.16 8.40
CA ALA A 129 0.43 -11.90 7.04
C ALA A 129 0.91 -10.46 6.85
N LEU A 130 0.57 -9.58 7.79
CA LEU A 130 1.00 -8.19 7.86
C LEU A 130 1.69 -7.97 9.19
N THR A 131 2.86 -7.34 9.17
CA THR A 131 3.59 -6.94 10.37
C THR A 131 4.11 -5.51 10.22
N LEU A 132 4.13 -4.76 11.33
CA LEU A 132 4.80 -3.46 11.35
C LEU A 132 6.28 -3.70 11.62
N LYS A 133 7.13 -3.26 10.68
CA LYS A 133 8.58 -3.40 10.80
C LYS A 133 9.21 -2.02 10.98
N GLU A 134 10.10 -1.91 11.95
CA GLU A 134 11.02 -0.80 12.05
C GLU A 134 12.34 -1.17 11.38
N THR A 135 12.80 -0.37 10.46
CA THR A 135 14.00 -0.67 9.70
C THR A 135 14.79 0.60 9.40
N ASN A 136 16.13 0.47 9.38
CA ASN A 136 17.02 1.42 8.74
C ASN A 136 17.06 1.05 7.26
N PHE A 137 16.07 1.49 6.52
CA PHE A 137 15.71 0.94 5.25
C PHE A 137 16.49 1.55 4.10
N THR A 138 17.13 0.72 3.29
CA THR A 138 17.40 0.97 1.87
C THR A 138 16.17 0.51 1.08
N SER A 139 15.75 1.30 0.11
CA SER A 139 14.60 1.07 -0.77
C SER A 139 14.47 -0.41 -1.20
N PRO A 140 13.26 -1.01 -1.24
CA PRO A 140 13.14 -2.30 -1.86
C PRO A 140 13.65 -2.15 -3.28
N ASP A 141 14.63 -2.96 -3.64
CA ASP A 141 15.04 -3.04 -5.02
C ASP A 141 13.79 -3.40 -5.83
N ARG A 142 13.39 -2.49 -6.70
CA ARG A 142 12.27 -2.68 -7.63
C ARG A 142 12.37 -4.03 -8.35
N LYS A 143 13.59 -4.50 -8.62
CA LYS A 143 13.84 -5.80 -9.22
C LYS A 143 13.42 -6.95 -8.31
N THR A 144 13.73 -6.88 -7.02
CA THR A 144 13.39 -7.94 -6.07
C THR A 144 11.88 -8.01 -5.87
N PHE A 145 11.19 -6.89 -5.67
CA PHE A 145 9.74 -6.86 -5.55
C PHE A 145 9.04 -7.31 -6.84
N MET A 146 9.47 -6.81 -8.00
CA MET A 146 8.93 -7.23 -9.30
C MET A 146 9.24 -8.69 -9.59
N THR A 147 10.38 -9.21 -9.15
CA THR A 147 10.74 -10.62 -9.33
C THR A 147 9.93 -11.53 -8.43
N GLU A 148 9.67 -11.15 -7.18
CA GLU A 148 8.80 -11.91 -6.27
C GLU A 148 7.34 -11.85 -6.74
N THR A 149 6.86 -10.68 -7.14
CA THR A 149 5.52 -10.52 -7.72
C THR A 149 5.38 -11.28 -9.03
N SER A 150 6.38 -11.24 -9.92
CA SER A 150 6.35 -11.98 -11.18
C SER A 150 6.55 -13.49 -10.97
N LYS A 151 7.23 -13.95 -9.94
CA LYS A 151 7.26 -15.39 -9.57
C LYS A 151 5.91 -15.85 -9.03
N LEU A 152 5.22 -15.01 -8.25
CA LEU A 152 3.83 -15.27 -7.82
C LEU A 152 2.88 -15.30 -9.02
N LEU A 153 3.06 -14.41 -9.99
CA LEU A 153 2.28 -14.36 -11.23
C LEU A 153 2.74 -15.38 -12.28
N ALA A 154 4.02 -15.76 -12.33
CA ALA A 154 4.59 -16.72 -13.29
C ALA A 154 4.43 -18.17 -12.82
N GLY A 155 4.04 -18.42 -11.58
CA GLY A 155 3.46 -19.71 -11.17
C GLY A 155 2.11 -19.97 -11.87
N THR A 156 1.51 -18.92 -12.43
CA THR A 156 0.35 -18.95 -13.32
C THR A 156 0.79 -19.19 -14.77
N LYS A 157 1.19 -20.41 -15.10
CA LYS A 157 1.21 -20.80 -16.51
C LYS A 157 -0.23 -20.96 -16.99
N ILE A 158 -0.65 -20.01 -17.84
CA ILE A 158 -1.75 -20.20 -18.78
C ILE A 158 -1.48 -21.42 -19.65
#